data_6912f7c4603ec1ee80c0b010ffa472ca
#
_entry.id   6912f7c4603ec1ee80c0b010ffa472ca
#
_cell.length_a   1.000
_cell.length_b   1.000
_cell.length_c   1.000
_cell.angle_alpha   90.00
_cell.angle_beta   90.00
_cell.angle_gamma   90.00
#
_symmetry.space_group_name_H-M   'P 1'
#
loop_
_entity.id
_entity.type
_entity.pdbx_description
1 polymer ?
#
loop_
_entity_poly.entity_id
_entity_poly.type
_entity_poly.pdbx_seq_one_letter_code
_entity_poly.pdbx_strand_id
1 'polypeptide(L)'
;MTAARGCHDQCKDQEGQRMRLVIGSDHAGWPLKQTVIDHIRKLGHEVIDVGSYDDKPVDFPDIARAVAAKVTSGEAARGIMVCGTGVGASIAANKMKGIRAAVCHDVHSAHQSVEHDDVNVMCIGAQIVGAWLAVDLVSSYLSAEFSTDEDFRRRVEKLRVMDEKG
;
A
#
# COMPACT_ATOMS: atom_id res chain seq x y z
N MET A 1 -37.64 -37.26 -21.34
CA MET A 1 -37.49 -35.86 -21.74
C MET A 1 -37.40 -35.01 -20.49
N THR A 2 -36.21 -34.74 -20.01
CA THR A 2 -35.98 -33.82 -18.89
C THR A 2 -34.76 -32.98 -19.23
N ALA A 3 -35.01 -31.69 -19.41
CA ALA A 3 -34.06 -30.70 -19.88
C ALA A 3 -32.95 -30.42 -18.85
N ALA A 4 -31.71 -30.46 -19.32
CA ALA A 4 -30.55 -29.92 -18.64
C ALA A 4 -30.72 -28.42 -18.46
N ARG A 5 -30.83 -27.93 -17.22
CA ARG A 5 -30.71 -26.51 -16.91
C ARG A 5 -29.24 -26.17 -16.68
N GLY A 6 -28.80 -25.21 -17.48
CA GLY A 6 -27.43 -24.79 -17.60
C GLY A 6 -26.82 -24.24 -16.31
N CYS A 7 -25.59 -24.63 -16.16
CA CYS A 7 -24.62 -24.03 -15.22
C CYS A 7 -24.09 -22.72 -15.84
N HIS A 8 -24.91 -21.66 -15.79
CA HIS A 8 -24.52 -20.30 -16.19
C HIS A 8 -25.18 -19.35 -15.20
N ASP A 9 -24.52 -19.07 -14.12
CA ASP A 9 -24.69 -17.78 -13.41
C ASP A 9 -23.99 -17.78 -12.03
N GLN A 10 -22.68 -17.83 -11.97
CA GLN A 10 -21.93 -17.48 -10.76
C GLN A 10 -20.56 -16.85 -11.12
N CYS A 11 -20.55 -15.96 -12.11
CA CYS A 11 -19.50 -14.97 -12.28
C CYS A 11 -20.11 -13.59 -11.98
N LYS A 12 -20.61 -13.39 -10.77
CA LYS A 12 -21.03 -12.06 -10.30
C LYS A 12 -19.96 -11.49 -9.41
N ASP A 13 -19.22 -10.58 -10.00
CA ASP A 13 -18.83 -9.27 -9.49
C ASP A 13 -18.19 -9.26 -8.11
N GLN A 14 -16.92 -9.66 -8.03
CA GLN A 14 -15.98 -9.02 -7.14
C GLN A 14 -15.45 -7.74 -7.84
N GLU A 15 -16.31 -6.77 -8.09
CA GLU A 15 -15.90 -5.38 -8.24
C GLU A 15 -15.39 -4.92 -6.86
N GLY A 16 -14.15 -5.25 -6.55
CA GLY A 16 -13.42 -4.68 -5.44
C GLY A 16 -13.48 -3.15 -5.58
N GLN A 17 -13.87 -2.47 -4.51
CA GLN A 17 -14.06 -1.02 -4.50
C GLN A 17 -12.83 -0.34 -5.10
N ARG A 18 -13.02 0.39 -6.23
CA ARG A 18 -11.96 1.15 -6.90
C ARG A 18 -11.37 2.17 -5.93
N MET A 19 -10.08 2.05 -5.65
CA MET A 19 -9.35 2.97 -4.78
C MET A 19 -8.48 3.91 -5.61
N ARG A 20 -8.18 5.07 -5.05
CA ARG A 20 -7.10 5.94 -5.49
C ARG A 20 -5.93 5.75 -4.54
N LEU A 21 -4.77 5.44 -5.10
CA LEU A 21 -3.54 5.17 -4.36
C LEU A 21 -2.49 6.20 -4.70
N VAL A 22 -1.61 6.50 -3.77
CA VAL A 22 -0.43 7.31 -4.02
C VAL A 22 0.82 6.43 -4.00
N ILE A 23 1.71 6.63 -4.95
CA ILE A 23 3.01 5.96 -4.98
C ILE A 23 4.13 6.98 -5.08
N GLY A 24 5.20 6.71 -4.34
CA GLY A 24 6.46 7.44 -4.44
C GLY A 24 7.65 6.49 -4.41
N SER A 25 8.77 6.91 -4.96
CA SER A 25 10.04 6.20 -4.83
C SER A 25 11.20 7.18 -4.70
N ASP A 26 12.28 6.77 -4.04
CA ASP A 26 13.57 7.38 -4.25
C ASP A 26 14.24 6.80 -5.52
N HIS A 27 15.46 7.24 -5.81
CA HIS A 27 16.24 6.76 -6.95
C HIS A 27 16.55 5.26 -6.87
N ALA A 28 16.70 4.69 -5.67
CA ALA A 28 16.95 3.26 -5.47
C ALA A 28 15.69 2.41 -5.71
N GLY A 29 14.52 2.97 -5.42
CA GLY A 29 13.22 2.34 -5.66
C GLY A 29 12.67 2.53 -7.07
N TRP A 30 13.16 3.55 -7.78
CA TRP A 30 12.66 3.92 -9.12
C TRP A 30 12.60 2.77 -10.13
N PRO A 31 13.59 1.84 -10.23
CA PRO A 31 13.53 0.75 -11.19
C PRO A 31 12.32 -0.19 -11.01
N LEU A 32 11.81 -0.33 -9.79
CA LEU A 32 10.67 -1.20 -9.49
C LEU A 32 9.32 -0.46 -9.53
N LYS A 33 9.34 0.86 -9.40
CA LYS A 33 8.12 1.68 -9.27
C LYS A 33 7.15 1.49 -10.42
N GLN A 34 7.64 1.47 -11.68
CA GLN A 34 6.75 1.34 -12.84
C GLN A 34 6.01 0.00 -12.85
N THR A 35 6.68 -1.09 -12.47
CA THR A 35 6.04 -2.41 -12.33
C THR A 35 4.88 -2.37 -11.31
N VAL A 36 5.09 -1.69 -10.20
CA VAL A 36 4.06 -1.52 -9.15
C VAL A 36 2.90 -0.68 -9.68
N ILE A 37 3.17 0.43 -10.37
CA ILE A 37 2.13 1.30 -10.96
C ILE A 37 1.27 0.51 -11.95
N ASP A 38 1.90 -0.22 -12.86
CA ASP A 38 1.19 -0.98 -13.89
C ASP A 38 0.33 -2.08 -13.27
N HIS A 39 0.82 -2.72 -12.22
CA HIS A 39 0.05 -3.72 -11.50
C HIS A 39 -1.17 -3.13 -10.78
N ILE A 40 -1.02 -2.00 -10.09
CA ILE A 40 -2.13 -1.29 -9.44
C ILE A 40 -3.22 -0.93 -10.45
N ARG A 41 -2.83 -0.41 -11.61
CA ARG A 41 -3.75 -0.08 -12.71
C ARG A 41 -4.44 -1.31 -13.27
N LYS A 42 -3.71 -2.43 -13.41
CA LYS A 42 -4.27 -3.72 -13.84
C LYS A 42 -5.32 -4.26 -12.87
N LEU A 43 -5.18 -3.97 -11.57
CA LEU A 43 -6.18 -4.28 -10.55
C LEU A 43 -7.41 -3.33 -10.58
N GLY A 44 -7.44 -2.34 -11.47
CA GLY A 44 -8.57 -1.43 -11.63
C GLY A 44 -8.51 -0.18 -10.75
N HIS A 45 -7.40 0.07 -10.06
CA HIS A 45 -7.24 1.22 -9.18
C HIS A 45 -6.62 2.43 -9.89
N GLU A 46 -6.80 3.63 -9.31
CA GLU A 46 -6.14 4.87 -9.76
C GLU A 46 -4.82 5.07 -9.02
N VAL A 47 -3.83 5.69 -9.71
CA VAL A 47 -2.51 5.96 -9.15
C VAL A 47 -2.16 7.44 -9.27
N ILE A 48 -1.79 8.05 -8.16
CA ILE A 48 -1.11 9.35 -8.08
C ILE A 48 0.38 9.07 -7.89
N ASP A 49 1.21 9.39 -8.88
CA ASP A 49 2.66 9.28 -8.78
C ASP A 49 3.25 10.63 -8.31
N VAL A 50 3.94 10.61 -7.17
CA VAL A 50 4.57 11.80 -6.56
C VAL A 50 6.09 11.81 -6.68
N GLY A 51 6.65 10.97 -7.56
CA GLY A 51 8.10 10.90 -7.84
C GLY A 51 8.79 9.76 -7.08
N SER A 52 10.13 9.62 -7.23
CA SER A 52 10.99 10.21 -8.25
C SER A 52 10.59 9.77 -9.67
N TYR A 53 10.95 10.56 -10.69
CA TYR A 53 10.60 10.27 -12.10
C TYR A 53 11.81 9.83 -12.92
N ASP A 54 12.98 9.75 -12.31
CA ASP A 54 14.22 9.28 -12.89
C ASP A 54 15.11 8.63 -11.80
N ASP A 55 16.32 8.23 -12.17
CA ASP A 55 17.31 7.59 -11.31
C ASP A 55 18.23 8.58 -10.57
N LYS A 56 17.97 9.89 -10.68
CA LYS A 56 18.80 10.87 -9.99
C LYS A 56 18.56 10.82 -8.48
N PRO A 57 19.62 11.01 -7.70
CA PRO A 57 19.51 11.02 -6.24
C PRO A 57 18.48 12.01 -5.75
N VAL A 58 17.56 11.55 -4.90
CA VAL A 58 16.58 12.33 -4.17
C VAL A 58 16.55 11.86 -2.72
N ASP A 59 16.16 12.75 -1.83
CA ASP A 59 16.03 12.43 -0.41
C ASP A 59 14.69 11.74 -0.14
N PHE A 60 14.74 10.47 0.27
CA PHE A 60 13.53 9.67 0.54
C PHE A 60 12.56 10.33 1.55
N PRO A 61 13.00 11.14 2.56
CA PRO A 61 12.06 11.81 3.46
C PRO A 61 11.14 12.81 2.76
N ASP A 62 11.61 13.46 1.69
CA ASP A 62 10.78 14.38 0.91
C ASP A 62 9.71 13.64 0.12
N ILE A 63 10.05 12.49 -0.44
CA ILE A 63 9.08 11.59 -1.09
C ILE A 63 8.08 11.05 -0.06
N ALA A 64 8.55 10.63 1.12
CA ALA A 64 7.67 10.17 2.20
C ALA A 64 6.65 11.25 2.61
N ARG A 65 7.09 12.51 2.70
CA ARG A 65 6.22 13.65 2.98
C ARG A 65 5.16 13.85 1.91
N ALA A 66 5.53 13.74 0.63
CA ALA A 66 4.61 13.87 -0.49
C ALA A 66 3.56 12.75 -0.50
N VAL A 67 3.96 11.50 -0.25
CA VAL A 67 3.04 10.36 -0.11
C VAL A 67 2.10 10.57 1.08
N ALA A 68 2.65 10.90 2.26
CA ALA A 68 1.89 11.12 3.48
C ALA A 68 0.83 12.22 3.30
N ALA A 69 1.18 13.32 2.63
CA ALA A 69 0.26 14.42 2.36
C ALA A 69 -0.98 13.97 1.56
N LYS A 70 -0.81 13.10 0.58
CA LYS A 70 -1.93 12.57 -0.22
C LYS A 70 -2.83 11.61 0.57
N VAL A 71 -2.25 10.82 1.46
CA VAL A 71 -3.02 9.92 2.33
C VAL A 71 -3.76 10.71 3.41
N THR A 72 -3.10 11.63 4.09
CA THR A 72 -3.70 12.39 5.19
C THR A 72 -4.74 13.42 4.74
N SER A 73 -4.61 13.94 3.52
CA SER A 73 -5.64 14.80 2.91
C SER A 73 -6.89 14.04 2.42
N GLY A 74 -6.83 12.71 2.37
CA GLY A 74 -7.90 11.88 1.81
C GLY A 74 -7.92 11.83 0.27
N GLU A 75 -6.94 12.46 -0.41
CA GLU A 75 -6.81 12.34 -1.87
C GLU A 75 -6.48 10.92 -2.32
N ALA A 76 -5.77 10.15 -1.50
CA ALA A 76 -5.47 8.75 -1.70
C ALA A 76 -5.92 7.93 -0.49
N ALA A 77 -6.53 6.78 -0.73
CA ALA A 77 -6.95 5.86 0.33
C ALA A 77 -5.76 5.21 1.05
N ARG A 78 -4.71 4.86 0.30
CA ARG A 78 -3.48 4.23 0.79
C ARG A 78 -2.28 4.70 -0.03
N GLY A 79 -1.08 4.57 0.57
CA GLY A 79 0.19 4.88 -0.07
C GLY A 79 1.08 3.65 -0.24
N ILE A 80 1.97 3.74 -1.22
CA ILE A 80 3.07 2.79 -1.42
C ILE A 80 4.35 3.58 -1.61
N MET A 81 5.40 3.21 -0.90
CA MET A 81 6.75 3.73 -1.11
C MET A 81 7.70 2.63 -1.54
N VAL A 82 8.41 2.86 -2.64
CA VAL A 82 9.45 1.98 -3.14
C VAL A 82 10.81 2.66 -2.94
N CYS A 83 11.66 2.04 -2.15
CA CYS A 83 12.97 2.55 -1.75
C CYS A 83 14.02 1.44 -1.95
N GLY A 84 15.28 1.65 -1.59
CA GLY A 84 16.29 0.59 -1.63
C GLY A 84 15.92 -0.62 -0.76
N THR A 85 15.67 -0.37 0.53
CA THR A 85 15.27 -1.41 1.50
C THR A 85 13.86 -1.22 2.07
N GLY A 86 13.24 -0.06 1.83
CA GLY A 86 11.98 0.33 2.45
C GLY A 86 12.10 0.84 3.89
N VAL A 87 13.23 0.61 4.56
CA VAL A 87 13.41 0.93 5.99
C VAL A 87 13.37 2.44 6.22
N GLY A 88 14.22 3.20 5.53
CA GLY A 88 14.24 4.67 5.65
C GLY A 88 12.90 5.30 5.28
N ALA A 89 12.28 4.80 4.22
CA ALA A 89 10.95 5.23 3.78
C ALA A 89 9.89 5.03 4.88
N SER A 90 9.88 3.87 5.52
CA SER A 90 8.97 3.57 6.63
C SER A 90 9.21 4.48 7.84
N ILE A 91 10.48 4.68 8.22
CA ILE A 91 10.83 5.58 9.33
C ILE A 91 10.33 7.00 9.04
N ALA A 92 10.63 7.53 7.84
CA ALA A 92 10.24 8.88 7.45
C ALA A 92 8.70 9.04 7.39
N ALA A 93 8.00 8.08 6.80
CA ALA A 93 6.54 8.12 6.70
C ALA A 93 5.89 8.12 8.09
N ASN A 94 6.38 7.31 9.03
CA ASN A 94 5.87 7.26 10.41
C ASN A 94 6.17 8.52 11.25
N LYS A 95 6.97 9.47 10.73
CA LYS A 95 7.12 10.80 11.35
C LYS A 95 5.97 11.75 11.00
N MET A 96 5.10 11.37 10.07
CA MET A 96 3.96 12.18 9.67
C MET A 96 2.72 11.75 10.44
N LYS A 97 2.07 12.71 11.09
CA LYS A 97 0.85 12.45 11.87
C LYS A 97 -0.23 11.79 11.00
N GLY A 98 -0.87 10.75 11.54
CA GLY A 98 -1.90 9.99 10.84
C GLY A 98 -1.36 8.90 9.89
N ILE A 99 -0.04 8.74 9.78
CA ILE A 99 0.57 7.69 8.97
C ILE A 99 0.97 6.50 9.84
N ARG A 100 0.56 5.32 9.40
CA ARG A 100 1.02 4.03 9.88
C ARG A 100 1.69 3.32 8.71
N ALA A 101 3.01 3.39 8.67
CA ALA A 101 3.82 2.81 7.61
C ALA A 101 4.51 1.52 8.09
N ALA A 102 4.50 0.50 7.23
CA ALA A 102 5.19 -0.76 7.49
C ALA A 102 6.05 -1.19 6.30
N VAL A 103 7.22 -1.76 6.60
CA VAL A 103 8.02 -2.48 5.60
C VAL A 103 7.43 -3.87 5.44
N CYS A 104 7.05 -4.25 4.23
CA CYS A 104 6.49 -5.55 3.92
C CYS A 104 7.26 -6.20 2.77
N HIS A 105 7.89 -7.35 3.04
CA HIS A 105 8.63 -8.14 2.07
C HIS A 105 8.12 -9.59 1.93
N ASP A 106 6.98 -9.88 2.55
CA ASP A 106 6.22 -11.12 2.39
C ASP A 106 4.71 -10.82 2.36
N VAL A 107 3.95 -11.68 1.71
CA VAL A 107 2.51 -11.48 1.47
C VAL A 107 1.69 -11.55 2.75
N HIS A 108 2.13 -12.32 3.73
CA HIS A 108 1.44 -12.44 5.01
C HIS A 108 1.52 -11.11 5.79
N SER A 109 2.74 -10.56 5.95
CA SER A 109 2.93 -9.26 6.59
C SER A 109 2.21 -8.14 5.83
N ALA A 110 2.21 -8.17 4.49
CA ALA A 110 1.51 -7.18 3.68
C ALA A 110 0.00 -7.18 3.96
N HIS A 111 -0.63 -8.37 4.03
CA HIS A 111 -2.05 -8.50 4.36
C HIS A 111 -2.33 -8.08 5.81
N GLN A 112 -1.61 -8.69 6.74
CA GLN A 112 -1.84 -8.51 8.17
C GLN A 112 -1.56 -7.08 8.65
N SER A 113 -0.64 -6.35 7.99
CA SER A 113 -0.37 -4.95 8.30
C SER A 113 -1.63 -4.07 8.19
N VAL A 114 -2.49 -4.36 7.23
CA VAL A 114 -3.78 -3.67 7.10
C VAL A 114 -4.81 -4.26 8.04
N GLU A 115 -4.95 -5.59 8.04
CA GLU A 115 -5.99 -6.28 8.80
C GLU A 115 -5.89 -6.02 10.31
N HIS A 116 -4.69 -6.00 10.88
CA HIS A 116 -4.48 -5.84 12.31
C HIS A 116 -4.12 -4.41 12.73
N ASP A 117 -3.32 -3.70 11.93
CA ASP A 117 -2.70 -2.44 12.33
C ASP A 117 -3.18 -1.23 11.51
N ASP A 118 -4.13 -1.45 10.59
CA ASP A 118 -4.68 -0.41 9.72
C ASP A 118 -3.58 0.42 9.03
N VAL A 119 -2.55 -0.29 8.52
CA VAL A 119 -1.43 0.34 7.80
C VAL A 119 -1.95 1.03 6.55
N ASN A 120 -1.61 2.31 6.42
CA ASN A 120 -2.04 3.14 5.31
C ASN A 120 -0.90 3.51 4.34
N VAL A 121 0.35 3.15 4.67
CA VAL A 121 1.50 3.26 3.75
C VAL A 121 2.35 2.00 3.81
N MET A 122 2.41 1.25 2.72
CA MET A 122 3.31 0.10 2.59
C MET A 122 4.65 0.53 1.98
N CYS A 123 5.76 0.10 2.56
CA CYS A 123 7.12 0.36 2.08
C CYS A 123 7.76 -0.93 1.57
N ILE A 124 8.32 -0.88 0.37
CA ILE A 124 8.95 -2.02 -0.31
C ILE A 124 10.40 -1.68 -0.64
N GLY A 125 11.29 -2.64 -0.48
CA GLY A 125 12.69 -2.52 -0.88
C GLY A 125 12.96 -3.11 -2.25
N ALA A 126 13.26 -2.27 -3.25
CA ALA A 126 13.58 -2.71 -4.61
C ALA A 126 14.89 -3.52 -4.70
N GLN A 127 15.76 -3.41 -3.71
CA GLN A 127 16.99 -4.21 -3.58
C GLN A 127 16.74 -5.51 -2.80
N ILE A 128 15.55 -5.71 -2.26
CA ILE A 128 15.19 -6.87 -1.43
C ILE A 128 14.27 -7.81 -2.21
N VAL A 129 13.28 -7.26 -2.92
CA VAL A 129 12.27 -8.05 -3.64
C VAL A 129 12.37 -7.82 -5.14
N GLY A 130 12.12 -8.89 -5.90
CA GLY A 130 11.95 -8.79 -7.34
C GLY A 130 10.54 -8.39 -7.75
N ALA A 131 10.35 -8.15 -9.05
CA ALA A 131 9.08 -7.68 -9.61
C ALA A 131 7.90 -8.60 -9.28
N TRP A 132 8.07 -9.91 -9.32
CA TRP A 132 7.00 -10.87 -9.05
C TRP A 132 6.51 -10.79 -7.61
N LEU A 133 7.44 -10.80 -6.65
CA LEU A 133 7.05 -10.66 -5.25
C LEU A 133 6.43 -9.28 -4.97
N ALA A 134 6.94 -8.22 -5.60
CA ALA A 134 6.38 -6.87 -5.43
C ALA A 134 4.90 -6.80 -5.85
N VAL A 135 4.51 -7.43 -6.96
CA VAL A 135 3.10 -7.44 -7.39
C VAL A 135 2.22 -8.27 -6.46
N ASP A 136 2.74 -9.38 -5.91
CA ASP A 136 2.02 -10.18 -4.92
C ASP A 136 1.84 -9.43 -3.60
N LEU A 137 2.87 -8.69 -3.14
CA LEU A 137 2.80 -7.80 -1.97
C LEU A 137 1.72 -6.74 -2.14
N VAL A 138 1.69 -6.08 -3.30
CA VAL A 138 0.70 -5.04 -3.63
C VAL A 138 -0.70 -5.63 -3.64
N SER A 139 -0.91 -6.78 -4.30
CA SER A 139 -2.20 -7.46 -4.32
C SER A 139 -2.67 -7.81 -2.92
N SER A 140 -1.80 -8.36 -2.09
CA SER A 140 -2.09 -8.76 -0.72
C SER A 140 -2.45 -7.56 0.17
N TYR A 141 -1.68 -6.45 0.06
CA TYR A 141 -1.92 -5.20 0.77
C TYR A 141 -3.23 -4.52 0.37
N LEU A 142 -3.57 -4.52 -0.93
CA LEU A 142 -4.76 -3.83 -1.43
C LEU A 142 -6.05 -4.62 -1.20
N SER A 143 -5.98 -5.95 -1.17
CA SER A 143 -7.15 -6.81 -0.89
C SER A 143 -7.48 -6.89 0.61
N ALA A 144 -6.58 -6.48 1.49
CA ALA A 144 -6.81 -6.54 2.93
C ALA A 144 -7.71 -5.40 3.42
N GLU A 145 -8.56 -5.72 4.38
CA GLU A 145 -9.43 -4.76 5.07
C GLU A 145 -9.12 -4.73 6.55
N PHE A 146 -9.27 -3.55 7.18
CA PHE A 146 -9.08 -3.43 8.62
C PHE A 146 -10.13 -4.23 9.37
N SER A 147 -9.69 -5.09 10.25
CA SER A 147 -10.53 -6.00 11.01
C SER A 147 -11.62 -5.27 11.81
N THR A 148 -12.77 -5.90 11.94
CA THR A 148 -13.85 -5.47 12.84
C THR A 148 -13.65 -5.93 14.28
N ASP A 149 -12.63 -6.77 14.54
CA ASP A 149 -12.30 -7.27 15.87
C ASP A 149 -11.92 -6.12 16.82
N GLU A 150 -12.55 -6.09 17.99
CA GLU A 150 -12.40 -5.01 18.98
C GLU A 150 -10.97 -4.91 19.52
N ASP A 151 -10.25 -6.03 19.59
CA ASP A 151 -8.88 -6.05 20.10
C ASP A 151 -7.91 -5.33 19.16
N PHE A 152 -8.04 -5.53 17.84
CA PHE A 152 -7.24 -4.80 16.86
C PHE A 152 -7.62 -3.33 16.83
N ARG A 153 -8.91 -3.02 16.81
CA ARG A 153 -9.40 -1.62 16.85
C ARG A 153 -8.92 -0.87 18.08
N ARG A 154 -8.96 -1.49 19.25
CA ARG A 154 -8.43 -0.90 20.49
C ARG A 154 -6.93 -0.63 20.41
N ARG A 155 -6.15 -1.53 19.79
CA ARG A 155 -4.70 -1.35 19.63
C ARG A 155 -4.39 -0.21 18.68
N VAL A 156 -5.08 -0.13 17.54
CA VAL A 156 -4.92 0.97 16.58
C VAL A 156 -5.34 2.31 17.19
N GLU A 157 -6.40 2.35 18.00
CA GLU A 157 -6.79 3.56 18.71
C GLU A 157 -5.70 4.04 19.70
N LYS A 158 -5.01 3.12 20.37
CA LYS A 158 -3.86 3.48 21.21
C LYS A 158 -2.70 4.07 20.38
N LEU A 159 -2.44 3.55 19.17
CA LEU A 159 -1.45 4.15 18.26
C LEU A 159 -1.84 5.56 17.85
N ARG A 160 -3.12 5.82 17.55
CA ARG A 160 -3.62 7.17 17.25
C ARG A 160 -3.41 8.14 18.41
N VAL A 161 -3.71 7.71 19.65
CA VAL A 161 -3.48 8.53 20.84
C VAL A 161 -1.99 8.82 21.06
N MET A 162 -1.11 7.89 20.73
CA MET A 162 0.35 8.13 20.79
C MET A 162 0.78 9.17 19.75
N ASP A 163 0.24 9.09 18.54
CA ASP A 163 0.52 10.02 17.45
C ASP A 163 0.01 11.45 17.73
N GLU A 164 -1.04 11.59 18.53
CA GLU A 164 -1.57 12.90 18.93
C GLU A 164 -0.72 13.59 20.01
N LYS A 165 -0.02 12.82 20.82
CA LYS A 165 0.75 13.31 21.99
C LYS A 165 2.23 13.53 21.70
N GLY A 166 2.75 12.96 20.60
CA GLY A 166 4.14 13.13 20.14
C GLY A 166 4.29 14.29 19.21
#